data_a1bf2a3734fb883caad8b041e763b6ad
#
_entry.id   a1bf2a3734fb883caad8b041e763b6ad
#
_cell.length_a   1.000
_cell.length_b   1.000
_cell.length_c   1.000
_cell.angle_alpha   90.00
_cell.angle_beta   90.00
_cell.angle_gamma   90.00
#
_symmetry.space_group_name_H-M   'P 1'
#
loop_
_entity.id
_entity.type
_entity.pdbx_description
1 polymer ?
#
loop_
_entity_poly.entity_id
_entity_poly.type
_entity_poly.pdbx_seq_one_letter_code
_entity_poly.pdbx_strand_id
1 'polypeptide(L)'
;MTGGRLRGFTLIELVVTLFILALAATVVAPSVVSGVETLKARTEAAGLATFLRGAREQAVTHHRAYEVRVKSEEGVVELRTGDTMPATRKLGTGVRVTVDPPARAITFLPQGLSSGARLRVELGRRAYLIVVDPLTGRVATTRVDA
;
A
#
# COMPACT_ATOMS: atom_id res chain seq x y z
N MET A 1 2.26 20.11 63.46
CA MET A 1 3.24 19.59 62.47
C MET A 1 2.85 18.15 62.12
N THR A 2 2.13 17.94 61.05
CA THR A 2 1.63 16.61 60.62
C THR A 2 2.63 16.03 59.61
N GLY A 3 3.50 15.13 60.11
CA GLY A 3 4.47 14.41 59.28
C GLY A 3 3.74 13.45 58.35
N GLY A 4 3.61 13.80 57.08
CA GLY A 4 3.13 12.90 56.02
C GLY A 4 4.10 11.72 55.88
N ARG A 5 3.63 10.48 56.22
CA ARG A 5 4.36 9.25 55.94
C ARG A 5 4.48 9.08 54.44
N LEU A 6 5.65 9.29 53.89
CA LEU A 6 5.98 8.90 52.49
C LEU A 6 5.94 7.36 52.45
N ARG A 7 4.89 6.82 51.93
CA ARG A 7 4.77 5.37 51.65
C ARG A 7 5.67 5.06 50.45
N GLY A 8 6.79 4.40 50.70
CA GLY A 8 7.63 3.88 49.64
C GLY A 8 6.97 2.67 48.96
N PHE A 9 7.22 2.50 47.67
CA PHE A 9 6.80 1.31 46.91
C PHE A 9 7.49 0.07 47.47
N THR A 10 6.73 -1.01 47.63
CA THR A 10 7.30 -2.31 48.04
C THR A 10 7.86 -3.04 46.82
N LEU A 11 8.89 -3.86 47.00
CA LEU A 11 9.48 -4.65 45.93
C LEU A 11 8.46 -5.59 45.31
N ILE A 12 7.56 -6.17 46.10
CA ILE A 12 6.48 -7.04 45.63
C ILE A 12 5.48 -6.28 44.76
N GLU A 13 5.15 -5.04 45.10
CA GLU A 13 4.23 -4.20 44.34
C GLU A 13 4.80 -3.86 42.95
N LEU A 14 6.13 -3.62 42.89
CA LEU A 14 6.81 -3.41 41.60
C LEU A 14 6.76 -4.67 40.72
N VAL A 15 7.02 -5.85 41.30
CA VAL A 15 6.98 -7.12 40.59
C VAL A 15 5.57 -7.42 40.06
N VAL A 16 4.55 -7.20 40.89
CA VAL A 16 3.16 -7.42 40.50
C VAL A 16 2.73 -6.44 39.38
N THR A 17 3.10 -5.17 39.47
CA THR A 17 2.81 -4.19 38.43
C THR A 17 3.50 -4.54 37.11
N LEU A 18 4.76 -4.94 37.13
CA LEU A 18 5.48 -5.39 35.93
C LEU A 18 4.85 -6.64 35.32
N PHE A 19 4.41 -7.59 36.17
CA PHE A 19 3.71 -8.78 35.68
C PHE A 19 2.36 -8.46 35.00
N ILE A 20 1.58 -7.57 35.59
CA ILE A 20 0.32 -7.11 34.99
C ILE A 20 0.57 -6.38 33.66
N LEU A 21 1.60 -5.51 33.61
CA LEU A 21 1.98 -4.83 32.38
C LEU A 21 2.44 -5.79 31.28
N ALA A 22 3.21 -6.83 31.65
CA ALA A 22 3.63 -7.87 30.72
C ALA A 22 2.42 -8.64 30.14
N LEU A 23 1.45 -9.01 30.99
CA LEU A 23 0.21 -9.64 30.55
C LEU A 23 -0.60 -8.72 29.61
N ALA A 24 -0.76 -7.46 29.96
CA ALA A 24 -1.45 -6.48 29.12
C ALA A 24 -0.76 -6.31 27.75
N ALA A 25 0.57 -6.27 27.72
CA ALA A 25 1.34 -6.16 26.49
C ALA A 25 1.10 -7.33 25.52
N THR A 26 0.93 -8.55 26.02
CA THR A 26 0.68 -9.73 25.16
C THR A 26 -0.66 -9.67 24.41
N VAL A 27 -1.65 -9.00 24.98
CA VAL A 27 -2.99 -8.84 24.34
C VAL A 27 -2.98 -7.70 23.34
N VAL A 28 -2.25 -6.62 23.60
CA VAL A 28 -2.26 -5.40 22.78
C VAL A 28 -1.35 -5.54 21.54
N ALA A 29 -0.19 -6.20 21.68
CA ALA A 29 0.79 -6.29 20.61
C ALA A 29 0.25 -6.81 19.26
N PRO A 30 -0.54 -7.89 19.18
CA PRO A 30 -1.07 -8.40 17.90
C PRO A 30 -1.99 -7.40 17.19
N SER A 31 -2.76 -6.63 17.94
CA SER A 31 -3.71 -5.65 17.39
C SER A 31 -2.99 -4.48 16.71
N VAL A 32 -1.89 -4.04 17.27
CA VAL A 32 -1.07 -2.96 16.73
C VAL A 32 -0.41 -3.38 15.41
N VAL A 33 0.15 -4.58 15.35
CA VAL A 33 0.81 -5.11 14.14
C VAL A 33 -0.18 -5.21 12.97
N SER A 34 -1.37 -5.74 13.20
CA SER A 34 -2.40 -5.86 12.16
C SER A 34 -2.91 -4.50 11.65
N GLY A 35 -2.95 -3.50 12.53
CA GLY A 35 -3.29 -2.12 12.17
C GLY A 35 -2.27 -1.50 11.22
N VAL A 36 -0.99 -1.66 11.52
CA VAL A 36 0.13 -1.15 10.70
C VAL A 36 0.14 -1.80 9.31
N GLU A 37 -0.05 -3.12 9.22
CA GLU A 37 -0.13 -3.82 7.93
C GLU A 37 -1.29 -3.30 7.07
N THR A 38 -2.47 -3.10 7.68
CA THR A 38 -3.63 -2.57 6.99
C THR A 38 -3.38 -1.18 6.43
N LEU A 39 -2.75 -0.31 7.23
CA LEU A 39 -2.42 1.05 6.80
C LEU A 39 -1.40 1.04 5.66
N LYS A 40 -0.35 0.25 5.77
CA LYS A 40 0.67 0.10 4.72
C LYS A 40 0.07 -0.42 3.41
N ALA A 41 -0.72 -1.49 3.46
CA ALA A 41 -1.37 -2.05 2.27
C ALA A 41 -2.28 -1.02 1.57
N ARG A 42 -3.06 -0.27 2.36
CA ARG A 42 -3.93 0.80 1.84
C ARG A 42 -3.12 1.92 1.20
N THR A 43 -2.05 2.36 1.84
CA THR A 43 -1.18 3.43 1.33
C THR A 43 -0.49 3.01 0.04
N GLU A 44 -0.01 1.78 -0.05
CA GLU A 44 0.59 1.26 -1.27
C GLU A 44 -0.41 1.16 -2.43
N ALA A 45 -1.60 0.62 -2.18
CA ALA A 45 -2.65 0.54 -3.18
C ALA A 45 -3.09 1.95 -3.65
N ALA A 46 -3.28 2.88 -2.73
CA ALA A 46 -3.62 4.26 -3.06
C ALA A 46 -2.52 4.96 -3.87
N GLY A 47 -1.27 4.78 -3.48
CA GLY A 47 -0.12 5.32 -4.18
C GLY A 47 0.05 4.74 -5.59
N LEU A 48 -0.17 3.43 -5.77
CA LEU A 48 -0.14 2.81 -7.10
C LEU A 48 -1.31 3.30 -7.98
N ALA A 49 -2.51 3.43 -7.40
CA ALA A 49 -3.66 4.01 -8.13
C ALA A 49 -3.39 5.47 -8.54
N THR A 50 -2.75 6.27 -7.68
CA THR A 50 -2.35 7.64 -8.03
C THR A 50 -1.32 7.67 -9.15
N PHE A 51 -0.34 6.77 -9.14
CA PHE A 51 0.64 6.63 -10.22
C PHE A 51 -0.02 6.29 -11.57
N LEU A 52 -1.00 5.36 -11.57
CA LEU A 52 -1.77 5.02 -12.76
C LEU A 52 -2.63 6.18 -13.27
N ARG A 53 -3.24 6.95 -12.36
CA ARG A 53 -3.99 8.17 -12.75
C ARG A 53 -3.08 9.22 -13.35
N GLY A 54 -1.89 9.41 -12.77
CA GLY A 54 -0.87 10.30 -13.34
C GLY A 54 -0.41 9.88 -14.73
N ALA A 55 -0.25 8.59 -14.98
CA ALA A 55 0.06 8.06 -16.31
C ALA A 55 -1.02 8.40 -17.34
N ARG A 56 -2.30 8.23 -16.96
CA ARG A 56 -3.44 8.62 -17.79
C ARG A 56 -3.46 10.12 -18.08
N GLU A 57 -3.25 10.93 -17.04
CA GLU A 57 -3.22 12.40 -17.18
C GLU A 57 -2.08 12.85 -18.11
N GLN A 58 -0.91 12.26 -17.98
CA GLN A 58 0.22 12.54 -18.89
C GLN A 58 -0.10 12.13 -20.33
N ALA A 59 -0.77 10.98 -20.53
CA ALA A 59 -1.15 10.55 -21.87
C ALA A 59 -2.08 11.54 -22.55
N VAL A 60 -3.08 12.05 -21.82
CA VAL A 60 -4.05 13.05 -22.34
C VAL A 60 -3.37 14.40 -22.56
N THR A 61 -2.57 14.87 -21.60
CA THR A 61 -1.94 16.21 -21.64
C THR A 61 -0.87 16.30 -22.73
N HIS A 62 -0.05 15.27 -22.87
CA HIS A 62 1.04 15.29 -23.86
C HIS A 62 0.64 14.69 -25.23
N HIS A 63 -0.61 14.26 -25.38
CA HIS A 63 -1.12 13.64 -26.62
C HIS A 63 -0.25 12.46 -27.11
N ARG A 64 0.24 11.64 -26.17
CA ARG A 64 1.11 10.47 -26.44
C ARG A 64 0.65 9.27 -25.63
N ALA A 65 0.91 8.07 -26.14
CA ALA A 65 0.67 6.85 -25.38
C ALA A 65 1.72 6.69 -24.27
N TYR A 66 1.25 6.31 -23.11
CA TYR A 66 2.08 5.97 -21.94
C TYR A 66 1.83 4.53 -21.52
N GLU A 67 2.91 3.81 -21.23
CA GLU A 67 2.86 2.43 -20.79
C GLU A 67 3.32 2.32 -19.34
N VAL A 68 2.53 1.64 -18.52
CA VAL A 68 2.90 1.29 -17.15
C VAL A 68 3.23 -0.20 -17.11
N ARG A 69 4.45 -0.54 -16.70
CA ARG A 69 4.93 -1.91 -16.50
C ARG A 69 5.12 -2.19 -15.03
N VAL A 70 4.52 -3.26 -14.56
CA VAL A 70 4.69 -3.73 -13.18
C VAL A 70 5.72 -4.85 -13.18
N LYS A 71 6.85 -4.61 -12.52
CA LYS A 71 7.93 -5.58 -12.31
C LYS A 71 7.90 -6.04 -10.86
N SER A 72 7.01 -6.98 -10.58
CA SER A 72 6.76 -7.42 -9.20
C SER A 72 7.98 -8.05 -8.53
N GLU A 73 8.80 -8.77 -9.29
CA GLU A 73 10.03 -9.39 -8.78
C GLU A 73 11.11 -8.36 -8.40
N GLU A 74 11.19 -7.25 -9.16
CA GLU A 74 12.10 -6.15 -8.87
C GLU A 74 11.51 -5.16 -7.84
N GLY A 75 10.24 -5.31 -7.49
CA GLY A 75 9.53 -4.37 -6.59
C GLY A 75 9.38 -2.98 -7.18
N VAL A 76 9.19 -2.88 -8.51
CA VAL A 76 9.21 -1.61 -9.23
C VAL A 76 8.05 -1.51 -10.22
N VAL A 77 7.50 -0.29 -10.36
CA VAL A 77 6.54 0.07 -11.40
C VAL A 77 7.16 1.17 -12.26
N GLU A 78 7.22 0.94 -13.57
CA GLU A 78 7.81 1.85 -14.55
C GLU A 78 6.74 2.51 -15.41
N LEU A 79 6.87 3.81 -15.62
CA LEU A 79 6.09 4.57 -16.60
C LEU A 79 6.99 4.91 -17.78
N ARG A 80 6.61 4.53 -18.98
CA ARG A 80 7.37 4.74 -20.22
C ARG A 80 6.52 5.47 -21.27
N THR A 81 7.20 6.28 -22.07
CA THR A 81 6.65 6.86 -23.29
C THR A 81 7.75 6.92 -24.36
N GLY A 82 7.55 6.23 -25.50
CA GLY A 82 8.57 6.12 -26.54
C GLY A 82 9.92 5.67 -25.97
N ASP A 83 11.02 6.30 -26.44
CA ASP A 83 12.38 6.01 -26.03
C ASP A 83 12.87 6.83 -24.82
N THR A 84 11.98 7.53 -24.16
CA THR A 84 12.33 8.36 -23.00
C THR A 84 12.67 7.49 -21.78
N MET A 85 13.59 7.97 -20.94
CA MET A 85 13.90 7.31 -19.66
C MET A 85 12.63 7.10 -18.83
N PRO A 86 12.39 5.88 -18.31
CA PRO A 86 11.17 5.59 -17.56
C PRO A 86 11.15 6.32 -16.22
N ALA A 87 10.00 6.89 -15.88
CA ALA A 87 9.75 7.28 -14.49
C ALA A 87 9.44 6.03 -13.68
N THR A 88 10.13 5.87 -12.57
CA THR A 88 10.11 4.63 -11.78
C THR A 88 9.53 4.89 -10.40
N ARG A 89 8.63 4.03 -9.94
CA ARG A 89 8.13 3.99 -8.58
C ARG A 89 8.53 2.67 -7.92
N LYS A 90 9.18 2.73 -6.76
CA LYS A 90 9.44 1.55 -5.92
C LYS A 90 8.19 1.16 -5.14
N LEU A 91 7.92 -0.13 -5.05
CA LEU A 91 6.92 -0.71 -4.17
C LEU A 91 7.49 -0.87 -2.76
N GLY A 92 6.62 -0.78 -1.76
CA GLY A 92 7.02 -0.99 -0.37
C GLY A 92 7.50 -2.43 -0.12
N THR A 93 8.34 -2.60 0.88
CA THR A 93 8.88 -3.92 1.26
C THR A 93 7.74 -4.88 1.63
N GLY A 94 7.76 -6.08 1.03
CA GLY A 94 6.76 -7.13 1.25
C GLY A 94 5.47 -6.95 0.45
N VAL A 95 5.35 -5.90 -0.35
CA VAL A 95 4.21 -5.70 -1.25
C VAL A 95 4.37 -6.57 -2.49
N ARG A 96 3.33 -7.36 -2.77
CA ARG A 96 3.21 -8.12 -4.02
C ARG A 96 2.12 -7.51 -4.88
N VAL A 97 2.42 -7.31 -6.15
CA VAL A 97 1.44 -6.82 -7.13
C VAL A 97 1.29 -7.84 -8.23
N THR A 98 0.07 -8.33 -8.41
CA THR A 98 -0.29 -9.24 -9.51
C THR A 98 -1.18 -8.49 -10.49
N VAL A 99 -0.93 -8.63 -11.78
CA VAL A 99 -1.71 -7.99 -12.85
C VAL A 99 -2.52 -9.06 -13.58
N ASP A 100 -3.81 -8.79 -13.78
CA ASP A 100 -4.73 -9.67 -14.52
C ASP A 100 -5.51 -8.86 -15.58
N PRO A 101 -5.54 -9.31 -16.84
CA PRO A 101 -4.75 -10.41 -17.40
C PRO A 101 -3.25 -10.11 -17.31
N PRO A 102 -2.35 -11.10 -17.31
CA PRO A 102 -0.91 -10.90 -17.19
C PRO A 102 -0.39 -10.14 -18.40
N ALA A 103 -0.72 -8.85 -18.44
CA ALA A 103 -0.31 -7.93 -19.48
C ALA A 103 1.13 -7.48 -19.21
N ARG A 104 1.94 -7.42 -20.26
CA ARG A 104 3.30 -6.89 -20.15
C ARG A 104 3.32 -5.41 -19.81
N ALA A 105 2.27 -4.68 -20.17
CA ALA A 105 2.12 -3.26 -19.89
C ALA A 105 0.64 -2.83 -19.88
N ILE A 106 0.32 -1.84 -19.07
CA ILE A 106 -0.97 -1.13 -19.09
C ILE A 106 -0.76 0.13 -19.90
N THR A 107 -1.40 0.23 -21.06
CA THR A 107 -1.24 1.36 -21.96
C THR A 107 -2.38 2.35 -21.76
N PHE A 108 -2.03 3.62 -21.61
CA PHE A 108 -2.96 4.74 -21.61
C PHE A 108 -2.80 5.52 -22.91
N LEU A 109 -3.92 5.80 -23.58
CA LEU A 109 -3.97 6.48 -24.87
C LEU A 109 -4.28 7.97 -24.70
N PRO A 110 -3.91 8.82 -25.68
CA PRO A 110 -4.20 10.26 -25.65
C PRO A 110 -5.68 10.60 -25.48
N GLN A 111 -6.56 9.75 -25.99
CA GLN A 111 -8.01 9.93 -25.91
C GLN A 111 -8.58 9.59 -24.50
N GLY A 112 -7.72 9.20 -23.57
CA GLY A 112 -8.10 8.83 -22.21
C GLY A 112 -8.55 7.39 -22.02
N LEU A 113 -8.52 6.56 -23.09
CA LEU A 113 -8.76 5.13 -23.03
C LEU A 113 -7.54 4.40 -22.46
N SER A 114 -7.72 3.12 -22.09
CA SER A 114 -6.61 2.27 -21.66
C SER A 114 -6.73 0.84 -22.23
N SER A 115 -5.67 0.05 -22.10
CA SER A 115 -5.75 -1.39 -22.39
C SER A 115 -6.60 -2.15 -21.37
N GLY A 116 -6.97 -1.49 -20.25
CA GLY A 116 -7.63 -2.14 -19.11
C GLY A 116 -6.67 -3.04 -18.35
N ALA A 117 -6.88 -3.15 -17.04
CA ALA A 117 -6.19 -4.12 -16.19
C ALA A 117 -6.85 -4.22 -14.81
N ARG A 118 -6.58 -5.33 -14.14
CA ARG A 118 -6.86 -5.51 -12.71
C ARG A 118 -5.53 -5.78 -12.01
N LEU A 119 -5.22 -4.97 -11.00
CA LEU A 119 -4.02 -5.13 -10.21
C LEU A 119 -4.42 -5.51 -8.79
N ARG A 120 -3.93 -6.64 -8.32
CA ARG A 120 -4.10 -7.08 -6.94
C ARG A 120 -2.84 -6.73 -6.16
N VAL A 121 -2.99 -5.85 -5.17
CA VAL A 121 -1.92 -5.39 -4.29
C VAL A 121 -2.08 -6.11 -2.96
N GLU A 122 -1.09 -6.91 -2.58
CA GLU A 122 -1.11 -7.72 -1.37
C GLU A 122 0.02 -7.34 -0.43
N LEU A 123 -0.29 -7.26 0.86
CA LEU A 123 0.69 -7.12 1.94
C LEU A 123 0.20 -7.93 3.16
N GLY A 124 0.94 -8.95 3.53
CA GLY A 124 0.52 -9.88 4.59
C GLY A 124 -0.83 -10.52 4.25
N ARG A 125 -1.82 -10.31 5.14
CA ARG A 125 -3.19 -10.83 4.98
C ARG A 125 -4.16 -9.84 4.33
N ARG A 126 -3.67 -8.71 3.85
CA ARG A 126 -4.50 -7.65 3.28
C ARG A 126 -4.32 -7.57 1.78
N ALA A 127 -5.42 -7.45 1.06
CA ALA A 127 -5.43 -7.29 -0.39
C ALA A 127 -6.34 -6.14 -0.81
N TYR A 128 -5.90 -5.44 -1.86
CA TYR A 128 -6.64 -4.38 -2.54
C TYR A 128 -6.65 -4.67 -4.03
N LEU A 129 -7.79 -4.46 -4.66
CA LEU A 129 -7.96 -4.57 -6.10
C LEU A 129 -8.01 -3.16 -6.70
N ILE A 130 -7.14 -2.91 -7.66
CA ILE A 130 -7.15 -1.70 -8.48
C ILE A 130 -7.64 -2.12 -9.86
N VAL A 131 -8.71 -1.48 -10.34
CA VAL A 131 -9.28 -1.74 -11.65
C VAL A 131 -9.05 -0.52 -12.53
N VAL A 132 -8.47 -0.75 -13.70
CA VAL A 132 -8.32 0.25 -14.76
C VAL A 132 -9.35 -0.06 -15.84
N ASP A 133 -10.28 0.85 -16.03
CA ASP A 133 -11.36 0.70 -17.03
C ASP A 133 -10.82 0.94 -18.45
N PRO A 134 -11.07 0.04 -19.40
CA PRO A 134 -10.53 0.18 -20.73
C PRO A 134 -11.12 1.34 -21.52
N LEU A 135 -12.40 1.65 -21.34
CA LEU A 135 -13.13 2.65 -22.14
C LEU A 135 -12.92 4.08 -21.65
N THR A 136 -12.68 4.24 -20.33
CA THR A 136 -12.57 5.56 -19.71
C THR A 136 -11.18 5.82 -19.12
N GLY A 137 -10.33 4.80 -19.02
CA GLY A 137 -9.04 4.85 -18.33
C GLY A 137 -9.16 5.17 -16.82
N ARG A 138 -10.37 5.11 -16.26
CA ARG A 138 -10.60 5.38 -14.82
C ARG A 138 -9.96 4.31 -13.97
N VAL A 139 -9.35 4.76 -12.87
CA VAL A 139 -8.69 3.89 -11.89
C VAL A 139 -9.51 3.89 -10.61
N ALA A 140 -10.09 2.76 -10.28
CA ALA A 140 -10.84 2.52 -9.06
C ALA A 140 -10.06 1.58 -8.14
N THR A 141 -10.18 1.77 -6.83
CA THR A 141 -9.55 0.91 -5.82
C THR A 141 -10.62 0.38 -4.87
N THR A 142 -10.63 -0.93 -4.68
CA THR A 142 -11.55 -1.60 -3.76
C THR A 142 -10.76 -2.52 -2.84
N ARG A 143 -11.14 -2.58 -1.56
CA ARG A 143 -10.60 -3.56 -0.64
C ARG A 143 -11.17 -4.94 -0.98
N VAL A 144 -10.32 -5.94 -1.00
CA VAL A 144 -10.70 -7.34 -1.17
C VAL A 144 -10.36 -8.04 0.14
N ASP A 145 -11.35 -8.59 0.82
CA ASP A 145 -11.10 -9.47 1.95
C ASP A 145 -10.62 -10.83 1.39
N ALA A 146 -9.52 -11.31 1.95
CA ALA A 146 -8.90 -12.57 1.54
C ALA A 146 -9.65 -13.76 2.16
#